data_0f34af562ff576a271c31f1f66b29d62
#
_entry.id   0f34af562ff576a271c31f1f66b29d62
#
_cell.length_a   1.000
_cell.length_b   1.000
_cell.length_c   1.000
_cell.angle_alpha   90.00
_cell.angle_beta   90.00
_cell.angle_gamma   90.00
#
_symmetry.space_group_name_H-M   'P 1'
#
loop_
_entity.id
_entity.type
_entity.pdbx_description
1 polymer ?
#
loop_
_entity_poly.entity_id
_entity_poly.type
_entity_poly.pdbx_seq_one_letter_code
_entity_poly.pdbx_strand_id
1 'polypeptide(L)'
;MSTPATVRILGIDPGLQTTGFGIIESEGPRLHYVVSGTIKTKEAAQGDLPNRLRLIYEGVREVVQRYEPQEASVEIVFVNVNPQSTLLLGQARGAAIAGLMSLPASPTVSEYTALQMKKAVVGHGHAAKAQIRHMVMRLLNLPREPHNDAADALGLAICHAHAGHAMAQMAKATDLQRRTHAQIRGGRVY
;
A
#
# COMPACT_ATOMS: atom_id res chain seq x y z
N MET A 1 -4.23 29.35 -1.07
CA MET A 1 -3.93 28.02 -0.49
C MET A 1 -3.89 27.06 -1.65
N SER A 2 -2.74 26.46 -1.97
CA SER A 2 -2.69 25.46 -3.04
C SER A 2 -3.44 24.21 -2.58
N THR A 3 -4.32 23.72 -3.43
CA THR A 3 -5.00 22.44 -3.25
C THR A 3 -3.93 21.35 -3.08
N PRO A 4 -4.01 20.47 -2.09
CA PRO A 4 -3.05 19.36 -1.97
C PRO A 4 -3.10 18.50 -3.24
N ALA A 5 -1.93 18.13 -3.75
CA ALA A 5 -1.86 17.25 -4.92
C ALA A 5 -2.49 15.89 -4.58
N THR A 6 -3.34 15.41 -5.47
CA THR A 6 -3.91 14.06 -5.37
C THR A 6 -2.84 13.06 -5.77
N VAL A 7 -2.60 12.05 -4.92
CA VAL A 7 -1.65 10.96 -5.17
C VAL A 7 -2.42 9.65 -5.25
N ARG A 8 -2.23 8.91 -6.34
CA ARG A 8 -2.81 7.57 -6.52
C ARG A 8 -1.85 6.52 -5.98
N ILE A 9 -2.33 5.71 -5.04
CA ILE A 9 -1.56 4.72 -4.29
C ILE A 9 -2.10 3.33 -4.59
N LEU A 10 -1.22 2.42 -4.99
CA LEU A 10 -1.50 1.00 -5.20
C LEU A 10 -1.00 0.18 -4.01
N GLY A 11 -1.87 -0.52 -3.31
CA GLY A 11 -1.51 -1.55 -2.33
C GLY A 11 -1.48 -2.93 -2.97
N ILE A 12 -0.50 -3.73 -2.62
CA ILE A 12 -0.33 -5.12 -3.07
C ILE A 12 -0.17 -6.03 -1.85
N ASP A 13 -1.03 -7.03 -1.74
CA ASP A 13 -0.91 -8.16 -0.81
C ASP A 13 -0.48 -9.40 -1.60
N PRO A 14 0.83 -9.75 -1.61
CA PRO A 14 1.34 -10.82 -2.45
C PRO A 14 0.92 -12.20 -1.94
N GLY A 15 0.40 -13.04 -2.82
CA GLY A 15 0.10 -14.44 -2.55
C GLY A 15 0.29 -15.29 -3.81
N LEU A 16 0.81 -16.53 -3.64
CA LEU A 16 1.10 -17.41 -4.78
C LEU A 16 -0.15 -17.89 -5.52
N GLN A 17 -1.26 -18.11 -4.81
CA GLN A 17 -2.52 -18.53 -5.41
C GLN A 17 -3.42 -17.35 -5.77
N THR A 18 -3.35 -16.32 -4.97
CA THR A 18 -4.14 -15.09 -5.11
C THR A 18 -3.30 -13.93 -4.61
N THR A 19 -3.06 -12.94 -5.44
CA THR A 19 -2.45 -11.67 -5.06
C THR A 19 -3.55 -10.62 -5.01
N GLY A 20 -3.72 -9.96 -3.88
CA GLY A 20 -4.64 -8.85 -3.71
C GLY A 20 -4.06 -7.55 -4.27
N PHE A 21 -4.90 -6.70 -4.87
CA PHE A 21 -4.54 -5.33 -5.19
C PHE A 21 -5.66 -4.36 -4.80
N GLY A 22 -5.29 -3.15 -4.45
CA GLY A 22 -6.23 -2.09 -4.11
C GLY A 22 -5.65 -0.72 -4.43
N ILE A 23 -6.43 0.14 -5.07
CA ILE A 23 -6.01 1.49 -5.47
C ILE A 23 -6.91 2.51 -4.81
N ILE A 24 -6.28 3.50 -4.21
CA ILE A 24 -6.92 4.69 -3.64
C ILE A 24 -6.29 5.96 -4.19
N GLU A 25 -7.02 7.05 -4.11
CA GLU A 25 -6.48 8.40 -4.23
C GLU A 25 -6.44 9.07 -2.87
N SER A 26 -5.31 9.68 -2.54
CA SER A 26 -5.08 10.43 -1.31
C SER A 26 -4.96 11.92 -1.62
N GLU A 27 -5.85 12.72 -1.05
CA GLU A 27 -5.83 14.17 -1.09
C GLU A 27 -5.68 14.72 0.34
N GLY A 28 -4.45 14.82 0.82
CA GLY A 28 -4.19 15.07 2.24
C GLY A 28 -4.79 13.96 3.12
N PRO A 29 -5.67 14.27 4.09
CA PRO A 29 -6.29 13.26 4.94
C PRO A 29 -7.47 12.52 4.29
N ARG A 30 -7.94 12.95 3.12
CA ARG A 30 -9.07 12.35 2.43
C ARG A 30 -8.61 11.19 1.56
N LEU A 31 -9.32 10.07 1.67
CA LEU A 31 -9.05 8.87 0.89
C LEU A 31 -10.26 8.56 0.01
N HIS A 32 -10.01 8.31 -1.26
CA HIS A 32 -11.02 7.95 -2.24
C HIS A 32 -10.71 6.58 -2.83
N TYR A 33 -11.69 5.69 -2.83
CA TYR A 33 -11.59 4.40 -3.47
C TYR A 33 -11.59 4.55 -5.00
N VAL A 34 -10.67 3.85 -5.66
CA VAL A 34 -10.63 3.76 -7.12
C VAL A 34 -11.06 2.37 -7.58
N VAL A 35 -10.33 1.34 -7.18
CA VAL A 35 -10.59 -0.04 -7.58
C VAL A 35 -9.89 -0.99 -6.62
N SER A 36 -10.40 -2.21 -6.50
CA SER A 36 -9.69 -3.32 -5.87
C SER A 36 -10.08 -4.65 -6.50
N GLY A 37 -9.21 -5.64 -6.36
CA GLY A 37 -9.45 -6.95 -6.92
C GLY A 37 -8.37 -7.95 -6.54
N THR A 38 -8.34 -9.05 -7.29
CA THR A 38 -7.38 -10.13 -7.08
C THR A 38 -6.84 -10.63 -8.42
N ILE A 39 -5.55 -10.91 -8.44
CA ILE A 39 -4.86 -11.62 -9.52
C ILE A 39 -4.81 -13.09 -9.11
N LYS A 40 -5.46 -13.96 -9.85
CA LYS A 40 -5.56 -15.40 -9.56
C LYS A 40 -4.62 -16.18 -10.46
N THR A 41 -3.90 -17.13 -9.88
CA THR A 41 -2.97 -18.01 -10.61
C THR A 41 -3.53 -19.44 -10.77
N LYS A 42 -4.83 -19.64 -10.56
CA LYS A 42 -5.48 -20.97 -10.62
C LYS A 42 -5.45 -21.60 -12.01
N GLU A 43 -5.28 -20.80 -13.06
CA GLU A 43 -5.14 -21.26 -14.44
C GLU A 43 -3.81 -21.98 -14.70
N ALA A 44 -2.78 -21.73 -13.89
CA ALA A 44 -1.54 -22.49 -13.92
C ALA A 44 -1.76 -23.90 -13.34
N ALA A 45 -1.19 -24.91 -14.00
CA ALA A 45 -1.25 -26.30 -13.53
C ALA A 45 -0.71 -26.43 -12.09
N GLN A 46 -1.16 -27.47 -11.39
CA GLN A 46 -0.66 -27.73 -10.05
C GLN A 46 0.86 -28.01 -10.12
N GLY A 47 1.65 -27.28 -9.32
CA GLY A 47 3.11 -27.37 -9.32
C GLY A 47 3.83 -26.50 -10.35
N ASP A 48 3.12 -25.85 -11.28
CA ASP A 48 3.72 -24.93 -12.26
C ASP A 48 4.02 -23.56 -11.64
N LEU A 49 5.05 -23.53 -10.81
CA LEU A 49 5.49 -22.31 -10.16
C LEU A 49 5.93 -21.22 -11.14
N PRO A 50 6.75 -21.49 -12.18
CA PRO A 50 7.15 -20.44 -13.13
C PRO A 50 5.95 -19.72 -13.77
N ASN A 51 4.94 -20.46 -14.19
CA ASN A 51 3.75 -19.88 -14.80
C ASN A 51 2.91 -19.09 -13.78
N ARG A 52 2.83 -19.52 -12.51
CA ARG A 52 2.19 -18.73 -11.46
C ARG A 52 2.88 -17.39 -11.24
N LEU A 53 4.22 -17.37 -11.19
CA LEU A 53 5.00 -16.15 -11.04
C LEU A 53 4.82 -15.21 -12.24
N ARG A 54 4.77 -15.77 -13.46
CA ARG A 54 4.46 -15.00 -14.68
C ARG A 54 3.09 -14.33 -14.59
N LEU A 55 2.04 -15.05 -14.19
CA LEU A 55 0.68 -14.51 -14.05
C LEU A 55 0.61 -13.39 -13.01
N ILE A 56 1.34 -13.51 -11.89
CA ILE A 56 1.44 -12.44 -10.89
C ILE A 56 2.11 -11.21 -11.50
N TYR A 57 3.27 -11.39 -12.13
CA TYR A 57 4.02 -10.31 -12.78
C TYR A 57 3.16 -9.58 -13.82
N GLU A 58 2.54 -10.32 -14.75
CA GLU A 58 1.72 -9.76 -15.82
C GLU A 58 0.49 -9.03 -15.26
N GLY A 59 -0.20 -9.62 -14.28
CA GLY A 59 -1.38 -9.03 -13.66
C GLY A 59 -1.06 -7.73 -12.92
N VAL A 60 0.05 -7.68 -12.17
CA VAL A 60 0.48 -6.45 -11.49
C VAL A 60 0.88 -5.39 -12.51
N ARG A 61 1.64 -5.77 -13.56
CA ARG A 61 2.01 -4.87 -14.64
C ARG A 61 0.78 -4.26 -15.34
N GLU A 62 -0.25 -5.08 -15.61
CA GLU A 62 -1.51 -4.61 -16.19
C GLU A 62 -2.20 -3.58 -15.29
N VAL A 63 -2.25 -3.83 -13.99
CA VAL A 63 -2.81 -2.89 -13.01
C VAL A 63 -2.05 -1.56 -13.03
N VAL A 64 -0.70 -1.58 -13.01
CA VAL A 64 0.12 -0.37 -13.09
C VAL A 64 -0.12 0.38 -14.40
N GLN A 65 -0.13 -0.32 -15.52
CA GLN A 65 -0.35 0.26 -16.84
C GLN A 65 -1.74 0.91 -16.99
N ARG A 66 -2.76 0.29 -16.40
CA ARG A 66 -4.14 0.76 -16.51
C ARG A 66 -4.47 1.93 -15.60
N TYR A 67 -3.91 1.94 -14.41
CA TYR A 67 -4.30 2.90 -13.37
C TYR A 67 -3.23 3.94 -13.05
N GLU A 68 -2.02 3.79 -13.55
CA GLU A 68 -0.89 4.73 -13.43
C GLU A 68 -0.69 5.27 -12.01
N PRO A 69 -0.51 4.38 -10.98
CA PRO A 69 -0.27 4.83 -9.62
C PRO A 69 1.10 5.53 -9.53
N GLN A 70 1.19 6.61 -8.76
CA GLN A 70 2.44 7.30 -8.47
C GLN A 70 3.23 6.62 -7.36
N GLU A 71 2.53 5.98 -6.44
CA GLU A 71 3.11 5.30 -5.28
C GLU A 71 2.52 3.90 -5.15
N ALA A 72 3.31 2.98 -4.61
CA ALA A 72 2.87 1.63 -4.31
C ALA A 72 3.32 1.20 -2.91
N SER A 73 2.53 0.35 -2.28
CA SER A 73 2.81 -0.27 -0.99
C SER A 73 2.68 -1.77 -1.07
N VAL A 74 3.68 -2.50 -0.55
CA VAL A 74 3.74 -3.96 -0.61
C VAL A 74 3.93 -4.53 0.79
N GLU A 75 3.28 -5.65 1.11
CA GLU A 75 3.48 -6.32 2.39
C GLU A 75 4.89 -6.93 2.50
N ILE A 76 5.55 -6.70 3.65
CA ILE A 76 6.78 -7.39 4.02
C ILE A 76 6.42 -8.78 4.52
N VAL A 77 7.01 -9.80 3.89
CA VAL A 77 6.84 -11.20 4.29
C VAL A 77 7.91 -11.58 5.32
N PHE A 78 7.49 -12.12 6.45
CA PHE A 78 8.38 -12.68 7.46
C PHE A 78 8.44 -14.22 7.37
N VAL A 79 9.53 -14.79 7.87
CA VAL A 79 9.68 -16.25 7.98
C VAL A 79 8.56 -16.81 8.85
N ASN A 80 7.79 -17.72 8.29
CA ASN A 80 6.71 -18.43 8.98
C ASN A 80 7.20 -19.79 9.45
N VAL A 81 6.38 -20.51 10.22
CA VAL A 81 6.64 -21.85 10.76
C VAL A 81 7.02 -22.86 9.65
N ASN A 82 6.49 -22.70 8.43
CA ASN A 82 6.84 -23.52 7.27
C ASN A 82 7.80 -22.76 6.33
N PRO A 83 9.09 -23.11 6.29
CA PRO A 83 10.08 -22.45 5.43
C PRO A 83 9.74 -22.52 3.94
N GLN A 84 9.20 -23.64 3.46
CA GLN A 84 8.83 -23.82 2.06
C GLN A 84 7.72 -22.85 1.64
N SER A 85 6.69 -22.68 2.47
CA SER A 85 5.63 -21.71 2.21
C SER A 85 6.18 -20.27 2.19
N THR A 86 7.14 -19.97 3.06
CA THR A 86 7.80 -18.67 3.11
C THR A 86 8.60 -18.37 1.83
N LEU A 87 9.36 -19.37 1.34
CA LEU A 87 10.11 -19.23 0.09
C LEU A 87 9.18 -18.98 -1.10
N LEU A 88 8.09 -19.73 -1.21
CA LEU A 88 7.10 -19.56 -2.27
C LEU A 88 6.43 -18.19 -2.21
N LEU A 89 6.11 -17.71 -1.01
CA LEU A 89 5.53 -16.38 -0.82
C LEU A 89 6.53 -15.28 -1.15
N GLY A 90 7.82 -15.45 -0.79
CA GLY A 90 8.89 -14.54 -1.18
C GLY A 90 9.06 -14.43 -2.70
N GLN A 91 8.94 -15.56 -3.42
CA GLN A 91 8.97 -15.58 -4.89
C GLN A 91 7.77 -14.85 -5.50
N ALA A 92 6.56 -15.11 -4.99
CA ALA A 92 5.34 -14.40 -5.41
C ALA A 92 5.47 -12.89 -5.20
N ARG A 93 6.00 -12.48 -4.03
CA ARG A 93 6.28 -11.08 -3.73
C ARG A 93 7.32 -10.47 -4.68
N GLY A 94 8.40 -11.19 -4.97
CA GLY A 94 9.42 -10.77 -5.94
C GLY A 94 8.82 -10.56 -7.35
N ALA A 95 7.94 -11.48 -7.80
CA ALA A 95 7.24 -11.34 -9.07
C ALA A 95 6.30 -10.11 -9.09
N ALA A 96 5.60 -9.84 -7.99
CA ALA A 96 4.75 -8.66 -7.86
C ALA A 96 5.56 -7.36 -7.93
N ILE A 97 6.69 -7.27 -7.21
CA ILE A 97 7.60 -6.11 -7.25
C ILE A 97 8.19 -5.93 -8.65
N ALA A 98 8.61 -7.01 -9.30
CA ALA A 98 9.11 -6.95 -10.68
C ALA A 98 8.03 -6.41 -11.64
N GLY A 99 6.76 -6.81 -11.45
CA GLY A 99 5.61 -6.27 -12.18
C GLY A 99 5.41 -4.77 -11.96
N LEU A 100 5.51 -4.30 -10.70
CA LEU A 100 5.45 -2.87 -10.35
C LEU A 100 6.52 -2.05 -11.06
N MET A 101 7.74 -2.58 -11.15
CA MET A 101 8.93 -1.89 -11.68
C MET A 101 9.14 -2.11 -13.18
N SER A 102 8.21 -2.75 -13.88
CA SER A 102 8.39 -3.17 -15.27
C SER A 102 8.14 -2.09 -16.32
N LEU A 103 7.58 -0.95 -15.95
CA LEU A 103 7.24 0.16 -16.84
C LEU A 103 8.19 1.35 -16.64
N PRO A 104 8.42 2.19 -17.66
CA PRO A 104 9.25 3.39 -17.52
C PRO A 104 8.73 4.36 -16.44
N ALA A 105 7.40 4.48 -16.31
CA ALA A 105 6.74 5.26 -15.26
C ALA A 105 6.31 4.35 -14.10
N SER A 106 7.29 3.70 -13.45
CA SER A 106 7.02 2.84 -12.30
C SER A 106 6.72 3.66 -11.04
N PRO A 107 5.80 3.21 -10.18
CA PRO A 107 5.52 3.88 -8.91
C PRO A 107 6.70 3.79 -7.95
N THR A 108 6.82 4.76 -7.04
CA THR A 108 7.71 4.63 -5.89
C THR A 108 7.18 3.56 -4.94
N VAL A 109 7.98 2.54 -4.62
CA VAL A 109 7.55 1.39 -3.81
C VAL A 109 7.97 1.57 -2.36
N SER A 110 7.03 1.45 -1.43
CA SER A 110 7.23 1.40 0.02
C SER A 110 6.74 0.05 0.57
N GLU A 111 7.32 -0.38 1.68
CA GLU A 111 7.06 -1.68 2.26
C GLU A 111 6.55 -1.56 3.69
N TYR A 112 5.53 -2.34 4.03
CA TYR A 112 4.89 -2.32 5.34
C TYR A 112 4.68 -3.73 5.88
N THR A 113 4.86 -3.88 7.19
CA THR A 113 4.49 -5.12 7.89
C THR A 113 2.98 -5.19 8.09
N ALA A 114 2.45 -6.41 8.22
CA ALA A 114 1.05 -6.62 8.62
C ALA A 114 0.70 -5.88 9.93
N LEU A 115 1.64 -5.79 10.87
CA LEU A 115 1.47 -5.06 12.12
C LEU A 115 1.30 -3.54 11.91
N GLN A 116 2.11 -2.95 11.02
CA GLN A 116 2.01 -1.53 10.68
C GLN A 116 0.69 -1.23 9.97
N MET A 117 0.31 -2.06 9.00
CA MET A 117 -0.97 -1.94 8.30
C MET A 117 -2.15 -2.03 9.27
N LYS A 118 -2.19 -3.02 10.16
CA LYS A 118 -3.25 -3.17 11.18
C LYS A 118 -3.34 -1.95 12.09
N LYS A 119 -2.22 -1.44 12.59
CA LYS A 119 -2.19 -0.23 13.40
C LYS A 119 -2.71 1.00 12.65
N ALA A 120 -2.35 1.16 11.39
CA ALA A 120 -2.77 2.29 10.58
C ALA A 120 -4.27 2.26 10.26
N VAL A 121 -4.85 1.07 10.03
CA VAL A 121 -6.25 0.89 9.64
C VAL A 121 -7.19 0.85 10.86
N VAL A 122 -6.82 0.11 11.92
CA VAL A 122 -7.71 -0.18 13.06
C VAL A 122 -7.25 0.52 14.36
N GLY A 123 -6.03 1.03 14.41
CA GLY A 123 -5.43 1.67 15.59
C GLY A 123 -4.64 0.72 16.49
N HIS A 124 -4.71 -0.61 16.29
CA HIS A 124 -3.93 -1.60 17.05
C HIS A 124 -3.47 -2.79 16.21
N GLY A 125 -2.34 -3.42 16.58
CA GLY A 125 -1.68 -4.44 15.76
C GLY A 125 -2.30 -5.85 15.84
N HIS A 126 -3.22 -6.12 16.77
CA HIS A 126 -3.85 -7.43 16.98
C HIS A 126 -5.24 -7.53 16.34
N ALA A 127 -5.58 -6.62 15.42
CA ALA A 127 -6.86 -6.61 14.74
C ALA A 127 -7.11 -7.93 13.97
N ALA A 128 -8.32 -8.47 14.12
CA ALA A 128 -8.78 -9.60 13.34
C ALA A 128 -9.08 -9.17 11.89
N LYS A 129 -9.01 -10.11 10.93
CA LYS A 129 -9.30 -9.84 9.51
C LYS A 129 -10.67 -9.19 9.29
N ALA A 130 -11.69 -9.60 10.02
CA ALA A 130 -13.02 -8.99 9.93
C ALA A 130 -13.01 -7.51 10.34
N GLN A 131 -12.25 -7.13 11.36
CA GLN A 131 -12.10 -5.74 11.79
C GLN A 131 -11.40 -4.89 10.74
N ILE A 132 -10.36 -5.43 10.07
CA ILE A 132 -9.66 -4.76 8.98
C ILE A 132 -10.63 -4.49 7.83
N ARG A 133 -11.37 -5.50 7.34
CA ARG A 133 -12.36 -5.34 6.26
C ARG A 133 -13.39 -4.28 6.59
N HIS A 134 -13.94 -4.35 7.79
CA HIS A 134 -14.93 -3.38 8.25
C HIS A 134 -14.37 -1.95 8.28
N MET A 135 -13.15 -1.76 8.79
CA MET A 135 -12.51 -0.44 8.82
C MET A 135 -12.14 0.07 7.43
N VAL A 136 -11.62 -0.79 6.56
CA VAL A 136 -11.35 -0.43 5.15
C VAL A 136 -12.64 0.03 4.47
N MET A 137 -13.75 -0.71 4.64
CA MET A 137 -15.06 -0.32 4.13
C MET A 137 -15.47 1.08 4.62
N ARG A 138 -15.31 1.36 5.91
CA ARG A 138 -15.66 2.66 6.50
C ARG A 138 -14.75 3.79 6.02
N LEU A 139 -13.43 3.59 6.04
CA LEU A 139 -12.45 4.61 5.66
C LEU A 139 -12.58 5.03 4.19
N LEU A 140 -12.95 4.09 3.32
CA LEU A 140 -13.12 4.32 1.89
C LEU A 140 -14.60 4.50 1.48
N ASN A 141 -15.53 4.52 2.44
CA ASN A 141 -16.97 4.66 2.22
C ASN A 141 -17.52 3.67 1.16
N LEU A 142 -17.10 2.39 1.25
CA LEU A 142 -17.54 1.36 0.31
C LEU A 142 -18.96 0.91 0.61
N PRO A 143 -19.76 0.57 -0.42
CA PRO A 143 -21.15 0.11 -0.23
C PRO A 143 -21.24 -1.30 0.39
N ARG A 144 -20.14 -2.08 0.36
CA ARG A 144 -20.01 -3.43 0.93
C ARG A 144 -18.56 -3.73 1.28
N GLU A 145 -18.36 -4.73 2.14
CA GLU A 145 -17.01 -5.19 2.49
C GLU A 145 -16.29 -5.78 1.26
N PRO A 146 -15.01 -5.42 1.05
CA PRO A 146 -14.19 -6.02 0.00
C PRO A 146 -13.82 -7.47 0.34
N HIS A 147 -13.37 -8.23 -0.67
CA HIS A 147 -12.81 -9.57 -0.47
C HIS A 147 -11.56 -9.51 0.41
N ASN A 148 -11.20 -10.59 1.12
CA ASN A 148 -10.10 -10.61 2.08
C ASN A 148 -8.79 -10.04 1.51
N ASP A 149 -8.30 -10.62 0.40
CA ASP A 149 -7.02 -10.24 -0.20
C ASP A 149 -7.05 -8.78 -0.75
N ALA A 150 -8.20 -8.35 -1.28
CA ALA A 150 -8.41 -6.98 -1.72
C ALA A 150 -8.48 -6.01 -0.53
N ALA A 151 -9.04 -6.43 0.61
CA ALA A 151 -9.08 -5.63 1.83
C ALA A 151 -7.69 -5.43 2.44
N ASP A 152 -6.86 -6.47 2.47
CA ASP A 152 -5.48 -6.40 2.95
C ASP A 152 -4.66 -5.47 2.05
N ALA A 153 -4.82 -5.55 0.73
CA ALA A 153 -4.19 -4.65 -0.23
C ALA A 153 -4.66 -3.19 -0.08
N LEU A 154 -5.96 -2.94 0.06
CA LEU A 154 -6.48 -1.59 0.36
C LEU A 154 -5.96 -1.08 1.71
N GLY A 155 -5.85 -1.95 2.72
CA GLY A 155 -5.26 -1.62 4.01
C GLY A 155 -3.81 -1.16 3.91
N LEU A 156 -3.01 -1.77 3.02
CA LEU A 156 -1.63 -1.35 2.73
C LEU A 156 -1.60 0.04 2.07
N ALA A 157 -2.47 0.30 1.11
CA ALA A 157 -2.58 1.61 0.48
C ALA A 157 -2.98 2.70 1.50
N ILE A 158 -3.93 2.42 2.39
CA ILE A 158 -4.34 3.32 3.50
C ILE A 158 -3.16 3.56 4.46
N CYS A 159 -2.44 2.50 4.82
CA CYS A 159 -1.26 2.60 5.69
C CYS A 159 -0.21 3.55 5.10
N HIS A 160 0.06 3.43 3.80
CA HIS A 160 1.00 4.29 3.07
C HIS A 160 0.53 5.75 3.05
N ALA A 161 -0.73 6.00 2.73
CA ALA A 161 -1.32 7.34 2.75
C ALA A 161 -1.19 8.02 4.12
N HIS A 162 -1.48 7.29 5.20
CA HIS A 162 -1.36 7.81 6.57
C HIS A 162 0.10 8.10 6.94
N ALA A 163 1.05 7.24 6.55
CA ALA A 163 2.48 7.45 6.79
C ALA A 163 2.99 8.71 6.07
N GLY A 164 2.64 8.87 4.79
CA GLY A 164 3.00 10.05 4.00
C GLY A 164 2.43 11.34 4.59
N HIS A 165 1.17 11.31 5.02
CA HIS A 165 0.53 12.45 5.67
C HIS A 165 1.21 12.84 6.99
N ALA A 166 1.54 11.87 7.84
CA ALA A 166 2.26 12.10 9.09
C ALA A 166 3.66 12.70 8.85
N MET A 167 4.41 12.19 7.88
CA MET A 167 5.72 12.75 7.49
C MET A 167 5.60 14.20 6.99
N ALA A 168 4.60 14.50 6.16
CA ALA A 168 4.35 15.85 5.67
C ALA A 168 4.00 16.84 6.80
N GLN A 169 3.23 16.41 7.79
CA GLN A 169 2.92 17.22 8.97
C GLN A 169 4.16 17.48 9.84
N MET A 170 5.00 16.46 10.07
CA MET A 170 6.25 16.61 10.81
C MET A 170 7.21 17.59 10.12
N ALA A 171 7.35 17.48 8.79
CA ALA A 171 8.18 18.38 8.00
C ALA A 171 7.72 19.85 8.12
N LYS A 172 6.40 20.09 8.04
CA LYS A 172 5.81 21.43 8.23
C LYS A 172 6.05 21.99 9.64
N ALA A 173 5.90 21.15 10.68
CA ALA A 173 6.17 21.55 12.06
C ALA A 173 7.65 21.92 12.27
N THR A 174 8.57 21.15 11.70
CA THR A 174 10.02 21.41 11.76
C THR A 174 10.40 22.70 11.02
N ASP A 175 9.81 22.96 9.85
CA ASP A 175 10.05 24.21 9.11
C ASP A 175 9.52 25.43 9.87
N LEU A 176 8.35 25.33 10.48
CA LEU A 176 7.78 26.37 11.34
C LEU A 176 8.70 26.68 12.52
N GLN A 177 9.22 25.67 13.21
CA GLN A 177 10.17 25.85 14.31
C GLN A 177 11.47 26.54 13.86
N ARG A 178 12.00 26.15 12.69
CA ARG A 178 13.20 26.80 12.10
C ARG A 178 12.96 28.28 11.80
N ARG A 179 11.79 28.62 11.24
CA ARG A 179 11.42 30.01 10.94
C ARG A 179 11.26 30.84 12.22
N THR A 180 10.63 30.29 13.24
CA THR A 180 10.47 30.96 14.55
C THR A 180 11.83 31.22 15.23
N HIS A 181 12.74 30.23 15.19
CA HIS A 181 14.10 30.38 15.73
C HIS A 181 14.95 31.39 14.92
N ALA A 182 14.78 31.46 13.60
CA ALA A 182 15.46 32.44 12.77
C ALA A 182 14.96 33.88 13.06
N GLN A 183 13.67 34.07 13.31
CA GLN A 183 13.10 35.36 13.70
C GLN A 183 13.58 35.82 15.08
N ILE A 184 13.73 34.92 16.04
CA ILE A 184 14.24 35.24 17.39
C ILE A 184 15.73 35.62 17.34
N ARG A 185 16.54 35.04 16.44
CA ARG A 185 17.96 35.43 16.28
C ARG A 185 18.17 36.72 15.44
N GLY A 186 17.22 37.12 14.64
CA GLY A 186 17.29 38.31 13.78
C GLY A 186 16.62 39.56 14.36
N GLY A 187 15.85 39.46 15.44
CA GLY A 187 15.10 40.55 16.01
C GLY A 187 15.80 41.24 17.18
N ARG A 188 16.43 42.39 16.97
CA ARG A 188 16.55 43.39 18.03
C ARG A 188 15.15 43.86 18.37
N VAL A 189 14.72 43.59 19.60
CA VAL A 189 13.55 44.24 20.17
C VAL A 189 13.98 45.65 20.54
N TYR A 190 13.44 46.65 19.86
CA TYR A 190 13.41 48.02 20.32
C TYR A 190 12.09 48.30 21.02
#